data_e4fba4a0d99ccc12c3b91cbcfa1a157e
#
_entry.id   e4fba4a0d99ccc12c3b91cbcfa1a157e
#
_cell.length_a   1.000
_cell.length_b   1.000
_cell.length_c   1.000
_cell.angle_alpha   90.00
_cell.angle_beta   90.00
_cell.angle_gamma   90.00
#
_symmetry.space_group_name_H-M   'P 1'
#
loop_
_entity.id
_entity.type
_entity.pdbx_description
1 polymer ?
#
loop_
_entity_poly.entity_id
_entity_poly.type
_entity_poly.pdbx_seq_one_letter_code
_entity_poly.pdbx_strand_id
1 'polypeptide(L)' 'MTITVLGIDLGKNSCSVVGLDETGRVVLRRRVTRDGVVRLGAKLPACVMAMEACCGAHHLGRVLREQGHEVRLM' A
#
# COMPACT_ATOMS: atom_id res chain seq x y z
N MET A 1 -11.79 2.52 12.20
CA MET A 1 -10.41 2.86 11.86
C MET A 1 -10.32 3.08 10.36
N THR A 2 -9.92 4.27 9.95
CA THR A 2 -9.85 4.62 8.53
C THR A 2 -8.41 4.90 8.15
N ILE A 3 -7.90 4.11 7.21
CA ILE A 3 -6.56 4.33 6.67
C ILE A 3 -6.67 5.29 5.50
N THR A 4 -6.00 6.43 5.58
CA THR A 4 -5.98 7.43 4.52
C THR A 4 -4.74 7.30 3.64
N VAL A 5 -3.64 6.80 4.22
CA VAL A 5 -2.40 6.57 3.49
C VAL A 5 -1.85 5.21 3.90
N LEU A 6 -1.46 4.41 2.91
CA LEU A 6 -0.75 3.16 3.15
C LEU A 6 0.63 3.30 2.52
N GLY A 7 1.67 3.28 3.35
CA GLY A 7 3.05 3.26 2.89
C GLY A 7 3.48 1.82 2.65
N ILE A 8 4.08 1.55 1.49
CA ILE A 8 4.48 0.21 1.10
C ILE A 8 5.97 0.23 0.77
N ASP A 9 6.72 -0.62 1.46
CA ASP A 9 8.15 -0.82 1.21
C ASP A 9 8.32 -2.21 0.59
N LEU A 10 8.66 -2.24 -0.70
CA LEU A 10 8.79 -3.50 -1.43
C LEU A 10 10.15 -4.12 -1.17
N GLY A 11 10.15 -5.21 -0.44
CA GLY A 11 11.35 -5.99 -0.21
C GLY A 11 11.47 -7.12 -1.22
N LYS A 12 12.57 -7.86 -1.11
CA LYS A 12 12.87 -8.94 -2.04
C LYS A 12 11.87 -10.10 -1.92
N ASN A 13 11.58 -10.50 -0.69
CA ASN A 13 10.68 -11.63 -0.43
C ASN A 13 9.42 -11.24 0.32
N SER A 14 9.37 -10.03 0.85
CA SER A 14 8.21 -9.56 1.61
C SER A 14 8.12 -8.05 1.50
N CYS A 15 6.94 -7.54 1.83
CA CYS A 15 6.68 -6.11 1.82
C CYS A 15 6.33 -5.67 3.24
N SER A 16 6.77 -4.48 3.61
CA SER A 16 6.35 -3.85 4.86
C SER A 16 5.30 -2.82 4.53
N VAL A 17 4.18 -2.84 5.25
CA VAL A 17 3.11 -1.85 5.06
C VAL A 17 2.84 -1.13 6.37
N VAL A 18 2.60 0.17 6.26
CA VAL A 18 2.25 1.02 7.38
C VAL A 18 1.05 1.85 6.98
N GLY A 19 -0.04 1.72 7.73
CA GLY A 19 -1.26 2.49 7.47
C GLY A 19 -1.37 3.64 8.45
N LEU A 20 -1.70 4.82 7.92
CA LEU A 20 -1.91 6.03 8.71
C LEU A 20 -3.35 6.48 8.58
N ASP A 21 -3.91 6.99 9.69
CA ASP A 21 -5.24 7.57 9.68
C ASP A 21 -5.17 9.05 9.24
N GLU A 22 -6.31 9.75 9.30
CA GLU A 22 -6.40 11.14 8.85
C GLU A 22 -5.59 12.10 9.70
N THR A 23 -5.16 11.68 10.90
CA THR A 23 -4.31 12.50 11.76
C THR A 23 -2.83 12.19 11.59
N GLY A 24 -2.49 11.20 10.75
CA GLY A 24 -1.12 10.76 10.57
C GLY A 24 -0.65 9.74 11.59
N ARG A 25 -1.57 9.22 12.41
CA ARG A 25 -1.23 8.20 13.40
C ARG A 25 -1.13 6.84 12.73
N VAL A 26 -0.13 6.05 13.13
CA VAL A 26 0.02 4.68 12.65
C VAL A 26 -1.08 3.82 13.25
N VAL A 27 -1.92 3.23 12.41
CA VAL A 27 -3.01 2.35 12.84
C VAL A 27 -2.85 0.93 12.30
N LEU A 28 -1.88 0.71 11.42
CA LEU A 28 -1.60 -0.61 10.87
C LEU A 28 -0.11 -0.71 10.60
N ARG A 29 0.48 -1.84 10.97
CA ARG A 29 1.87 -2.14 10.65
C ARG A 29 1.97 -3.64 10.43
N ARG A 30 2.34 -4.06 9.22
CA ARG A 30 2.43 -5.49 8.88
C ARG A 30 3.53 -5.76 7.90
N ARG A 31 3.99 -7.01 7.90
CA ARG A 31 4.84 -7.55 6.86
C ARG A 31 4.02 -8.58 6.10
N VAL A 32 3.92 -8.41 4.78
CA VAL A 32 3.07 -9.27 3.93
C VAL A 32 3.80 -9.58 2.63
N THR A 33 3.27 -10.55 1.90
CA THR A 33 3.74 -10.82 0.53
C THR A 33 3.17 -9.77 -0.41
N ARG A 34 3.66 -9.74 -1.66
CA ARG A 34 3.10 -8.85 -2.68
C ARG A 34 1.63 -9.16 -2.91
N ASP A 35 1.27 -10.46 -2.94
CA ASP A 35 -0.15 -10.84 -3.03
C ASP A 35 -0.92 -10.35 -1.81
N GLY A 36 -0.29 -10.35 -0.65
CA GLY A 36 -0.91 -9.81 0.57
C GLY A 36 -1.22 -8.33 0.45
N VAL A 37 -0.35 -7.56 -0.21
CA VAL A 37 -0.61 -6.15 -0.47
C VAL A 37 -1.86 -5.98 -1.34
N VAL A 38 -1.97 -6.79 -2.39
CA VAL A 38 -3.13 -6.75 -3.28
C VAL A 38 -4.41 -7.08 -2.53
N ARG A 39 -4.37 -8.12 -1.69
CA ARG A 39 -5.54 -8.51 -0.88
C ARG A 39 -5.92 -7.43 0.12
N LEU A 40 -4.91 -6.81 0.75
CA LEU A 40 -5.16 -5.72 1.69
C LEU A 40 -5.78 -4.53 0.96
N GLY A 41 -5.26 -4.18 -0.22
CA GLY A 41 -5.80 -3.10 -1.02
C GLY A 41 -7.25 -3.33 -1.41
N ALA A 42 -7.62 -4.59 -1.67
CA ALA A 42 -8.99 -4.93 -2.03
C ALA A 42 -9.96 -4.73 -0.86
N LYS A 43 -9.45 -4.83 0.37
CA LYS A 43 -10.29 -4.68 1.58
C LYS A 43 -10.39 -3.25 2.06
N LEU A 44 -9.43 -2.40 1.71
CA LEU A 44 -9.39 -1.03 2.21
C LEU A 44 -10.26 -0.11 1.36
N PRO A 45 -10.93 0.86 1.98
CA PRO A 45 -11.54 1.96 1.22
C PRO A 45 -10.47 2.70 0.44
N ALA A 46 -10.86 3.41 -0.61
CA ALA A 46 -9.91 4.15 -1.43
C ALA A 46 -9.02 5.05 -0.56
N CYS A 47 -7.72 4.95 -0.76
CA CYS A 47 -6.74 5.72 0.01
C CYS A 47 -5.51 5.98 -0.87
N VAL A 48 -4.54 6.73 -0.33
CA VAL A 48 -3.27 6.95 -1.00
C VAL A 48 -2.35 5.77 -0.71
N MET A 49 -1.80 5.19 -1.77
CA MET A 49 -0.80 4.13 -1.67
C MET A 49 0.54 4.71 -2.10
N ALA A 50 1.47 4.86 -1.16
CA ALA A 50 2.78 5.46 -1.44
C ALA A 50 3.85 4.38 -1.41
N MET A 51 4.71 4.33 -2.43
CA MET A 51 5.82 3.38 -2.49
C MET A 51 6.96 3.93 -3.33
N GLU A 52 8.17 3.40 -3.10
CA GLU A 52 9.32 3.79 -3.90
C GLU A 52 9.22 3.14 -5.28
N ALA A 53 9.62 3.90 -6.31
CA ALA A 53 9.69 3.37 -7.67
C ALA A 53 10.85 2.38 -7.73
N CYS A 54 10.50 1.11 -7.96
CA CYS A 54 11.49 0.04 -8.06
C CYS A 54 10.92 -1.08 -8.93
N CYS A 55 11.71 -2.14 -9.11
CA CYS A 55 11.28 -3.29 -9.88
C CYS A 55 10.01 -3.89 -9.26
N GLY A 56 8.96 -3.99 -10.05
CA GLY A 56 7.67 -4.51 -9.61
C GLY A 56 6.71 -3.47 -9.06
N ALA A 57 7.19 -2.25 -8.71
CA ALA A 57 6.32 -1.21 -8.18
C ALA A 57 5.29 -0.74 -9.21
N HIS A 58 5.69 -0.68 -10.48
CA HIS A 58 4.78 -0.23 -11.54
C HIS A 58 3.62 -1.21 -11.74
N HIS A 59 3.91 -2.51 -11.72
CA HIS A 59 2.87 -3.52 -11.85
C HIS A 59 1.92 -3.49 -10.65
N LEU A 60 2.49 -3.49 -9.45
CA LEU A 60 1.68 -3.44 -8.23
C LEU A 60 0.85 -2.16 -8.18
N GLY A 61 1.46 -1.03 -8.55
CA GLY A 61 0.75 0.25 -8.59
C GLY A 61 -0.43 0.22 -9.54
N ARG A 62 -0.29 -0.44 -10.68
CA ARG A 62 -1.39 -0.57 -11.64
C ARG A 62 -2.55 -1.34 -11.03
N VAL A 63 -2.26 -2.46 -10.37
CA VAL A 63 -3.29 -3.27 -9.71
C VAL A 63 -4.01 -2.44 -8.64
N LEU A 64 -3.26 -1.72 -7.81
CA LEU A 64 -3.85 -0.91 -6.75
C LEU A 64 -4.69 0.24 -7.30
N ARG A 65 -4.28 0.83 -8.42
CA ARG A 65 -5.09 1.86 -9.09
C ARG A 65 -6.41 1.28 -9.59
N GLU A 66 -6.37 0.06 -10.12
CA GLU A 66 -7.59 -0.60 -10.59
C GLU A 66 -8.56 -0.88 -9.45
N GLN A 67 -8.04 -1.00 -8.23
CA GLN A 67 -8.86 -1.15 -7.03
C GLN A 67 -9.46 0.19 -6.55
N GLY A 68 -9.08 1.30 -7.18
CA GLY A 68 -9.61 2.61 -6.84
C GLY A 68 -8.72 3.46 -5.96
N HIS A 69 -7.50 3.02 -5.67
CA HIS A 69 -6.57 3.79 -4.84
C HIS A 69 -5.79 4.80 -5.65
N GLU A 70 -5.35 5.88 -4.99
CA GLU A 70 -4.41 6.82 -5.57
C GLU A 70 -3.01 6.31 -5.29
N VAL A 71 -2.25 5.98 -6.34
CA VAL A 71 -0.90 5.43 -6.18
C VAL A 71 0.13 6.50 -6.48
N ARG A 72 1.08 6.68 -5.55
CA ARG A 72 2.19 7.61 -5.70
C ARG A 72 3.49 6.85 -5.64
N LEU A 73 4.26 6.95 -6.71
CA LEU A 73 5.61 6.37 -6.80
C LEU A 73 6.61 7.49 -6.58
N MET A 74 7.51 7.29 -5.65
CA MET A 74 8.50 8.30 -5.30
C MET A 74 9.86 8.01 -5.88
#